data_0f931cc31a2fb5bbc521450bd14f7675
#
_entry.id   0f931cc31a2fb5bbc521450bd14f7675
#
_cell.length_a   1.000
_cell.length_b   1.000
_cell.length_c   1.000
_cell.angle_alpha   90.00
_cell.angle_beta   90.00
_cell.angle_gamma   90.00
#
_symmetry.space_group_name_H-M   'P 1'
#
loop_
_entity.id
_entity.type
_entity.pdbx_description
1 polymer ?
#
loop_
_entity_poly.entity_id
_entity_poly.type
_entity_poly.pdbx_seq_one_letter_code
_entity_poly.pdbx_strand_id
1 'polypeptide(L)'
;VVSGVSEVLVDLRSGITLPAQVLRVDNPQDIALIKVAGSGYPALPLALNANPSVGSDVYAIGTPADELFVDSVSKGIVSGLRKLDDFDYIQTDASVSPGCSGGPLLNQKGQVIGITSWKIVAEGFEGLAFGIPLNVIGKRLNITWN
;
A
#
# COMPACT_ATOMS: atom_id res chain seq x y z
N VAL A 1 10.51 -3.02 -6.11
CA VAL A 1 10.25 -2.37 -7.42
C VAL A 1 11.20 -1.22 -7.71
N VAL A 2 11.56 -0.40 -6.72
CA VAL A 2 12.42 0.81 -6.92
C VAL A 2 13.82 0.66 -6.32
N SER A 3 14.24 -0.55 -5.96
CA SER A 3 15.56 -0.79 -5.39
C SER A 3 16.66 -0.54 -6.42
N GLY A 4 17.68 0.22 -6.03
CA GLY A 4 18.84 0.52 -6.86
C GLY A 4 18.65 1.62 -7.91
N VAL A 5 17.48 2.29 -7.94
CA VAL A 5 17.24 3.44 -8.83
C VAL A 5 16.99 4.70 -8.00
N SER A 6 17.39 5.85 -8.53
CA SER A 6 17.21 7.16 -7.89
C SER A 6 15.97 7.91 -8.40
N GLU A 7 15.43 7.50 -9.54
CA GLU A 7 14.29 8.12 -10.18
C GLU A 7 13.39 7.05 -10.82
N VAL A 8 12.10 7.29 -10.81
CA VAL A 8 11.06 6.47 -11.44
C VAL A 8 10.06 7.36 -12.15
N LEU A 9 9.28 6.80 -13.06
CA LEU A 9 8.17 7.51 -13.69
C LEU A 9 6.86 7.18 -12.96
N VAL A 10 6.03 8.18 -12.79
CA VAL A 10 4.69 8.07 -12.19
C VAL A 10 3.66 8.53 -13.22
N ASP A 11 2.79 7.62 -13.60
CA ASP A 11 1.66 7.92 -14.45
C ASP A 11 0.49 8.39 -13.61
N LEU A 12 0.04 9.61 -13.84
CA LEU A 12 -1.14 10.16 -13.19
C LEU A 12 -2.40 9.73 -13.93
N ARG A 13 -3.51 9.64 -13.23
CA ARG A 13 -4.83 9.32 -13.84
C ARG A 13 -5.23 10.29 -14.96
N SER A 14 -4.68 11.49 -14.99
CA SER A 14 -4.85 12.45 -16.08
C SER A 14 -4.13 12.06 -17.39
N GLY A 15 -3.37 10.98 -17.39
CA GLY A 15 -2.52 10.57 -18.52
C GLY A 15 -1.17 11.29 -18.58
N ILE A 16 -0.84 12.10 -17.58
CA ILE A 16 0.46 12.79 -17.50
C ILE A 16 1.45 11.87 -16.78
N THR A 17 2.60 11.63 -17.41
CA THR A 17 3.73 10.93 -16.80
C THR A 17 4.70 11.95 -16.22
N LEU A 18 5.07 11.78 -14.95
CA LEU A 18 5.97 12.67 -14.22
C LEU A 18 7.16 11.89 -13.65
N PRO A 19 8.37 12.47 -13.68
CA PRO A 19 9.51 11.91 -12.96
C PRO A 19 9.29 12.08 -11.46
N ALA A 20 9.66 11.05 -10.71
CA ALA A 20 9.62 11.03 -9.26
C ALA A 20 10.97 10.60 -8.70
N GLN A 21 11.47 11.32 -7.72
CA GLN A 21 12.70 10.98 -7.02
C GLN A 21 12.44 9.90 -5.98
N VAL A 22 13.28 8.90 -5.91
CA VAL A 22 13.29 7.91 -4.82
C VAL A 22 14.05 8.51 -3.64
N LEU A 23 13.30 8.91 -2.60
CA LEU A 23 13.87 9.57 -1.43
C LEU A 23 14.40 8.58 -0.40
N ARG A 24 13.70 7.47 -0.17
CA ARG A 24 14.03 6.43 0.80
C ARG A 24 13.53 5.09 0.35
N VAL A 25 14.27 4.04 0.69
CA VAL A 25 13.91 2.64 0.41
C VAL A 25 14.15 1.82 1.67
N ASP A 26 13.23 0.95 2.00
CA ASP A 26 13.40 -0.12 2.97
C ASP A 26 13.24 -1.47 2.27
N ASN A 27 14.36 -2.10 1.95
CA ASN A 27 14.36 -3.36 1.19
C ASN A 27 13.73 -4.54 1.96
N PRO A 28 13.94 -4.70 3.29
CA PRO A 28 13.30 -5.79 4.03
C PRO A 28 11.79 -5.78 3.96
N GLN A 29 11.18 -4.60 4.02
CA GLN A 29 9.72 -4.42 3.94
C GLN A 29 9.22 -4.19 2.51
N ASP A 30 10.12 -4.00 1.54
CA ASP A 30 9.80 -3.69 0.15
C ASP A 30 8.91 -2.44 -0.01
N ILE A 31 9.25 -1.39 0.73
CA ILE A 31 8.57 -0.09 0.69
C ILE A 31 9.54 1.02 0.30
N ALA A 32 9.01 2.05 -0.36
CA ALA A 32 9.78 3.23 -0.74
C ALA A 32 8.96 4.51 -0.57
N LEU A 33 9.67 5.61 -0.32
CA LEU A 33 9.14 6.96 -0.40
C LEU A 33 9.64 7.61 -1.68
N ILE A 34 8.72 7.97 -2.54
CA ILE A 34 9.00 8.69 -3.78
C ILE A 34 8.37 10.09 -3.74
N LYS A 35 8.94 11.03 -4.45
CA LYS A 35 8.45 12.40 -4.54
C LYS A 35 8.35 12.86 -5.98
N VAL A 36 7.16 13.26 -6.38
CA VAL A 36 6.88 13.95 -7.63
C VAL A 36 7.05 15.45 -7.43
N ALA A 37 7.58 16.15 -8.44
CA ALA A 37 7.68 17.60 -8.43
C ALA A 37 6.29 18.25 -8.56
N GLY A 38 6.12 19.44 -7.96
CA GLY A 38 4.85 20.18 -8.02
C GLY A 38 4.03 20.06 -6.74
N SER A 39 2.79 20.52 -6.80
CA SER A 39 1.86 20.55 -5.68
C SER A 39 0.41 20.49 -6.18
N GLY A 40 -0.55 20.33 -5.24
CA GLY A 40 -1.97 20.30 -5.57
C GLY A 40 -2.47 18.97 -6.13
N TYR A 41 -1.68 17.92 -6.03
CA TYR A 41 -2.14 16.57 -6.38
C TYR A 41 -3.17 16.08 -5.37
N PRO A 42 -4.24 15.40 -5.82
CA PRO A 42 -5.17 14.75 -4.92
C PRO A 42 -4.44 13.73 -4.05
N ALA A 43 -4.70 13.76 -2.75
CA ALA A 43 -4.12 12.82 -1.80
C ALA A 43 -5.21 12.12 -0.99
N LEU A 44 -5.01 10.85 -0.69
CA LEU A 44 -5.88 10.12 0.23
C LEU A 44 -5.59 10.53 1.68
N PRO A 45 -6.64 10.72 2.49
CA PRO A 45 -6.45 10.99 3.92
C PRO A 45 -5.84 9.77 4.60
N LEU A 46 -4.96 10.01 5.59
CA LEU A 46 -4.29 8.97 6.35
C LEU A 46 -4.98 8.76 7.70
N ALA A 47 -5.14 7.50 8.10
CA ALA A 47 -5.66 7.12 9.42
C ALA A 47 -4.50 6.89 10.41
N LEU A 48 -3.76 7.94 10.75
CA LEU A 48 -2.50 7.86 11.49
C LEU A 48 -2.62 7.23 12.89
N ASN A 49 -3.77 7.38 13.55
CA ASN A 49 -4.02 6.87 14.90
C ASN A 49 -4.97 5.66 14.90
N ALA A 50 -5.29 5.10 13.74
CA ALA A 50 -6.19 3.97 13.66
C ALA A 50 -5.43 2.67 13.95
N ASN A 51 -5.87 1.96 14.99
CA ASN A 51 -5.60 0.55 15.12
C ASN A 51 -6.75 -0.19 14.43
N PRO A 52 -6.53 -0.77 13.25
CA PRO A 52 -7.59 -1.51 12.57
C PRO A 52 -8.04 -2.67 13.45
N SER A 53 -9.35 -2.81 13.64
CA SER A 53 -9.92 -3.91 14.44
C SER A 53 -10.19 -5.11 13.55
N VAL A 54 -9.91 -6.31 14.04
CA VAL A 54 -10.31 -7.56 13.38
C VAL A 54 -11.81 -7.56 13.16
N GLY A 55 -12.24 -7.94 11.96
CA GLY A 55 -13.63 -7.91 11.51
C GLY A 55 -14.08 -6.56 10.92
N SER A 56 -13.28 -5.49 10.98
CA SER A 56 -13.65 -4.23 10.32
C SER A 56 -13.47 -4.32 8.82
N ASP A 57 -14.38 -3.68 8.07
CA ASP A 57 -14.31 -3.59 6.61
C ASP A 57 -13.05 -2.85 6.15
N VAL A 58 -12.46 -3.36 5.09
CA VAL A 58 -11.35 -2.73 4.37
C VAL A 58 -11.55 -2.78 2.87
N TYR A 59 -10.91 -1.87 2.16
CA TYR A 59 -10.93 -1.77 0.70
C TYR A 59 -9.49 -1.71 0.20
N ALA A 60 -9.11 -2.63 -0.67
CA ALA A 60 -7.83 -2.58 -1.38
C ALA A 60 -8.05 -2.00 -2.77
N ILE A 61 -7.19 -1.07 -3.18
CA ILE A 61 -7.23 -0.46 -4.52
C ILE A 61 -5.92 -0.82 -5.22
N GLY A 62 -6.02 -1.22 -6.47
CA GLY A 62 -4.84 -1.56 -7.25
C GLY A 62 -5.16 -1.77 -8.73
N THR A 63 -4.13 -2.07 -9.50
CA THR A 63 -4.23 -2.41 -10.91
C THR A 63 -3.85 -3.89 -11.06
N PRO A 64 -4.83 -4.82 -11.03
CA PRO A 64 -4.52 -6.24 -11.22
C PRO A 64 -3.95 -6.47 -12.61
N ALA A 65 -2.82 -7.14 -12.70
CA ALA A 65 -2.13 -7.78 -13.82
C ALA A 65 -2.34 -7.27 -15.27
N ASP A 66 -3.40 -6.51 -15.56
CA ASP A 66 -3.75 -5.98 -16.87
C ASP A 66 -4.17 -4.51 -16.72
N GLU A 67 -3.60 -3.65 -17.56
CA GLU A 67 -3.91 -2.22 -17.62
C GLU A 67 -5.40 -1.91 -17.88
N LEU A 68 -6.17 -2.89 -18.36
CA LEU A 68 -7.61 -2.78 -18.52
C LEU A 68 -8.37 -2.69 -17.18
N PHE A 69 -7.74 -3.10 -16.07
CA PHE A 69 -8.35 -3.14 -14.74
C PHE A 69 -7.77 -2.10 -13.78
N VAL A 70 -7.27 -0.98 -14.32
CA VAL A 70 -6.77 0.15 -13.51
C VAL A 70 -7.82 0.58 -12.48
N ASP A 71 -7.36 0.94 -11.28
CA ASP A 71 -8.19 1.41 -10.18
C ASP A 71 -9.26 0.41 -9.70
N SER A 72 -9.01 -0.89 -9.84
CA SER A 72 -9.91 -1.91 -9.30
C SER A 72 -9.97 -1.82 -7.77
N VAL A 73 -11.19 -1.91 -7.24
CA VAL A 73 -11.45 -1.90 -5.80
C VAL A 73 -11.96 -3.27 -5.37
N SER A 74 -11.32 -3.88 -4.39
CA SER A 74 -11.81 -5.07 -3.71
C SER A 74 -12.18 -4.76 -2.27
N LYS A 75 -13.27 -5.37 -1.77
CA LYS A 75 -13.70 -5.26 -0.39
C LYS A 75 -13.43 -6.56 0.36
N GLY A 76 -13.02 -6.43 1.60
CA GLY A 76 -12.88 -7.52 2.56
C GLY A 76 -12.92 -6.98 3.98
N ILE A 77 -12.39 -7.75 4.92
CA ILE A 77 -12.26 -7.38 6.33
C ILE A 77 -10.80 -7.47 6.78
N VAL A 78 -10.49 -6.86 7.90
CA VAL A 78 -9.28 -7.17 8.66
C VAL A 78 -9.46 -8.57 9.24
N SER A 79 -8.80 -9.57 8.65
CA SER A 79 -8.85 -10.96 9.10
C SER A 79 -7.96 -11.20 10.32
N GLY A 80 -6.97 -10.35 10.54
CA GLY A 80 -6.08 -10.42 11.68
C GLY A 80 -4.97 -9.37 11.64
N LEU A 81 -4.32 -9.20 12.79
CA LEU A 81 -3.06 -8.49 12.90
C LEU A 81 -1.97 -9.54 13.13
N ARG A 82 -0.92 -9.50 12.34
CA ARG A 82 0.12 -10.52 12.34
C ARG A 82 1.50 -9.90 12.53
N LYS A 83 2.34 -10.64 13.21
CA LYS A 83 3.77 -10.35 13.28
C LYS A 83 4.52 -11.47 12.56
N LEU A 84 5.20 -11.13 11.47
CA LEU A 84 6.00 -12.04 10.65
C LEU A 84 7.42 -11.47 10.55
N ASP A 85 8.42 -12.25 10.88
CA ASP A 85 9.84 -11.84 10.84
C ASP A 85 10.09 -10.47 11.52
N ASP A 86 9.48 -10.28 12.71
CA ASP A 86 9.55 -9.04 13.50
C ASP A 86 8.83 -7.81 12.91
N PHE A 87 8.06 -7.96 11.83
CA PHE A 87 7.26 -6.90 11.25
C PHE A 87 5.76 -7.12 11.47
N ASP A 88 5.06 -6.01 11.72
CA ASP A 88 3.61 -6.03 11.88
C ASP A 88 2.92 -5.88 10.52
N TYR A 89 1.84 -6.67 10.33
CA TYR A 89 1.03 -6.69 9.11
C TYR A 89 -0.46 -6.70 9.43
N ILE A 90 -1.25 -6.10 8.54
CA ILE A 90 -2.70 -6.25 8.50
C ILE A 90 -3.00 -7.39 7.54
N GLN A 91 -3.56 -8.49 8.06
CA GLN A 91 -4.10 -9.57 7.24
C GLN A 91 -5.51 -9.22 6.79
N THR A 92 -5.84 -9.45 5.54
CA THR A 92 -7.18 -9.22 4.96
C THR A 92 -7.55 -10.34 3.99
N ASP A 93 -8.83 -10.56 3.80
CA ASP A 93 -9.41 -11.40 2.76
C ASP A 93 -9.86 -10.59 1.52
N ALA A 94 -9.64 -9.27 1.52
CA ALA A 94 -9.81 -8.47 0.32
C ALA A 94 -8.91 -9.02 -0.79
N SER A 95 -9.47 -9.20 -1.99
CA SER A 95 -8.73 -9.74 -3.12
C SER A 95 -7.57 -8.80 -3.51
N VAL A 96 -6.35 -9.30 -3.39
CA VAL A 96 -5.11 -8.64 -3.81
C VAL A 96 -4.40 -9.58 -4.77
N SER A 97 -4.11 -9.11 -5.96
CA SER A 97 -3.43 -9.88 -7.02
C SER A 97 -2.13 -9.18 -7.43
N PRO A 98 -1.24 -9.86 -8.20
CA PRO A 98 -0.09 -9.20 -8.79
C PRO A 98 -0.48 -7.91 -9.50
N GLY A 99 0.27 -6.83 -9.29
CA GLY A 99 -0.06 -5.48 -9.74
C GLY A 99 -0.74 -4.60 -8.69
N CYS A 100 -1.37 -5.18 -7.64
CA CYS A 100 -1.95 -4.40 -6.54
C CYS A 100 -0.94 -3.98 -5.47
N SER A 101 0.29 -4.50 -5.48
CA SER A 101 1.34 -4.11 -4.52
C SER A 101 1.65 -2.62 -4.62
N GLY A 102 1.76 -1.97 -3.47
CA GLY A 102 1.93 -0.52 -3.37
C GLY A 102 0.62 0.25 -3.38
N GLY A 103 -0.51 -0.39 -3.68
CA GLY A 103 -1.83 0.21 -3.59
C GLY A 103 -2.28 0.44 -2.14
N PRO A 104 -3.18 1.40 -1.89
CA PRO A 104 -3.67 1.69 -0.55
C PRO A 104 -4.65 0.63 -0.05
N LEU A 105 -4.53 0.30 1.24
CA LEU A 105 -5.55 -0.39 2.00
C LEU A 105 -6.32 0.66 2.82
N LEU A 106 -7.63 0.76 2.59
CA LEU A 106 -8.48 1.80 3.15
C LEU A 106 -9.43 1.24 4.21
N ASN A 107 -9.79 2.07 5.18
CA ASN A 107 -10.90 1.81 6.09
C ASN A 107 -12.25 2.24 5.47
N GLN A 108 -13.36 2.03 6.18
CA GLN A 108 -14.72 2.42 5.76
C GLN A 108 -14.90 3.93 5.52
N LYS A 109 -14.00 4.76 6.05
CA LYS A 109 -14.02 6.23 5.85
C LYS A 109 -13.19 6.67 4.65
N GLY A 110 -12.65 5.73 3.86
CA GLY A 110 -11.76 6.04 2.75
C GLY A 110 -10.38 6.54 3.17
N GLN A 111 -9.97 6.30 4.42
CA GLN A 111 -8.66 6.70 4.92
C GLN A 111 -7.68 5.52 4.80
N VAL A 112 -6.45 5.82 4.40
CA VAL A 112 -5.39 4.82 4.29
C VAL A 112 -5.00 4.33 5.68
N ILE A 113 -5.02 3.00 5.87
CA ILE A 113 -4.54 2.31 7.08
C ILE A 113 -3.23 1.57 6.83
N GLY A 114 -2.90 1.32 5.58
CA GLY A 114 -1.67 0.62 5.16
C GLY A 114 -1.52 0.57 3.65
N ILE A 115 -0.47 -0.10 3.20
CA ILE A 115 -0.15 -0.34 1.78
C ILE A 115 -0.16 -1.84 1.53
N THR A 116 -0.83 -2.30 0.48
CA THR A 116 -0.88 -3.71 0.11
C THR A 116 0.50 -4.23 -0.31
N SER A 117 0.82 -5.47 0.09
CA SER A 117 2.07 -6.14 -0.27
C SER A 117 1.76 -7.54 -0.76
N TRP A 118 2.05 -7.81 -2.04
CA TRP A 118 1.95 -9.14 -2.64
C TRP A 118 3.03 -10.10 -2.15
N LYS A 119 4.18 -9.59 -1.72
CA LYS A 119 5.34 -10.40 -1.34
C LYS A 119 5.05 -11.43 -0.23
N ILE A 120 3.96 -11.23 0.52
CA ILE A 120 3.60 -12.02 1.68
C ILE A 120 2.42 -12.97 1.40
N VAL A 121 1.97 -13.04 0.17
CA VAL A 121 0.91 -14.01 -0.20
C VAL A 121 1.51 -15.41 -0.20
N ALA A 122 1.04 -16.26 0.69
CA ALA A 122 1.47 -17.64 0.73
C ALA A 122 0.87 -18.42 -0.45
N GLU A 123 1.72 -19.04 -1.27
CA GLU A 123 1.27 -19.94 -2.34
C GLU A 123 0.36 -21.03 -1.76
N GLY A 124 -0.81 -21.22 -2.37
CA GLY A 124 -1.79 -22.25 -1.99
C GLY A 124 -2.80 -21.85 -0.93
N PHE A 125 -2.78 -20.59 -0.46
CA PHE A 125 -3.80 -20.05 0.45
C PHE A 125 -4.60 -18.94 -0.25
N GLU A 126 -5.74 -19.28 -0.80
CA GLU A 126 -6.68 -18.30 -1.32
C GLU A 126 -7.27 -17.45 -0.18
N GLY A 127 -7.47 -16.15 -0.41
CA GLY A 127 -8.05 -15.25 0.57
C GLY A 127 -7.11 -14.76 1.68
N LEU A 128 -5.78 -14.89 1.49
CA LEU A 128 -4.79 -14.31 2.38
C LEU A 128 -4.02 -13.21 1.66
N ALA A 129 -4.30 -11.98 2.02
CA ALA A 129 -3.53 -10.83 1.60
C ALA A 129 -3.03 -10.04 2.82
N PHE A 130 -1.98 -9.27 2.61
CA PHE A 130 -1.36 -8.52 3.69
C PHE A 130 -1.13 -7.06 3.28
N GLY A 131 -1.31 -6.17 4.26
CA GLY A 131 -0.95 -4.77 4.15
C GLY A 131 0.10 -4.39 5.19
N ILE A 132 1.00 -3.50 4.85
CA ILE A 132 1.99 -2.92 5.76
C ILE A 132 1.33 -1.71 6.42
N PRO A 133 1.18 -1.68 7.76
CA PRO A 133 0.49 -0.59 8.47
C PRO A 133 1.22 0.75 8.34
N LEU A 134 0.49 1.87 8.40
CA LEU A 134 1.08 3.22 8.30
C LEU A 134 2.13 3.52 9.36
N ASN A 135 1.93 3.05 10.60
CA ASN A 135 2.91 3.23 11.68
C ASN A 135 4.24 2.52 11.40
N VAL A 136 4.20 1.34 10.75
CA VAL A 136 5.40 0.63 10.30
C VAL A 136 6.08 1.40 9.18
N ILE A 137 5.32 1.86 8.17
CA ILE A 137 5.83 2.65 7.05
C ILE A 137 6.50 3.93 7.57
N GLY A 138 5.83 4.67 8.46
CA GLY A 138 6.37 5.90 9.05
C GLY A 138 7.69 5.65 9.78
N LYS A 139 7.74 4.60 10.61
CA LYS A 139 8.94 4.23 11.35
C LYS A 139 10.09 3.80 10.42
N ARG A 140 9.81 2.93 9.45
CA ARG A 140 10.82 2.36 8.55
C ARG A 140 11.39 3.39 7.57
N LEU A 141 10.53 4.26 7.05
CA LEU A 141 10.96 5.32 6.14
C LEU A 141 11.28 6.64 6.86
N ASN A 142 11.30 6.66 8.20
CA ASN A 142 11.56 7.84 9.02
C ASN A 142 10.71 9.05 8.55
N ILE A 143 9.39 8.82 8.43
CA ILE A 143 8.41 9.83 8.05
C ILE A 143 7.74 10.34 9.32
N THR A 144 7.74 11.66 9.50
CA THR A 144 6.93 12.33 10.51
C THR A 144 5.67 12.85 9.83
N TRP A 145 4.54 12.39 10.32
CA TRP A 145 3.24 12.84 9.84
C TRP A 145 2.86 14.13 10.57
N ASN A 146 2.56 15.19 9.82
CA ASN A 146 2.09 16.47 10.36
C ASN A 146 0.57 16.56 10.22
#